data_dd422cfd5ab21559983bafcccb5d7840
#
_entry.id   dd422cfd5ab21559983bafcccb5d7840
#
_cell.length_a   1.000
_cell.length_b   1.000
_cell.length_c   1.000
_cell.angle_alpha   90.00
_cell.angle_beta   90.00
_cell.angle_gamma   90.00
#
_symmetry.space_group_name_H-M   'P 1'
#
loop_
_entity.id
_entity.type
_entity.pdbx_description
1 polymer ?
#
loop_
_entity_poly.entity_id
_entity_poly.type
_entity_poly.pdbx_seq_one_letter_code
_entity_poly.pdbx_strand_id
1 'polypeptide(L)'
;LEGARQEADVLVVAVNDDATVRMLKGPDRPVLPATDRAELVAALRCADAVVIFPEPTVTPLLELLRPDVHCKGTDYTVETVPERAVVLSYGGRTAIVGDPKSHNTRELIARIAGQR
;
A
#
# COMPACT_ATOMS: atom_id res chain seq x y z
N LEU A 1 5.11 5.43 -4.70
CA LEU A 1 4.52 6.31 -3.69
C LEU A 1 4.38 7.76 -4.15
N GLU A 2 5.31 8.25 -4.96
CA GLU A 2 5.20 9.62 -5.47
C GLU A 2 3.98 9.78 -6.38
N GLY A 3 3.64 8.77 -7.16
CA GLY A 3 2.41 8.77 -7.94
C GLY A 3 1.17 8.88 -7.07
N ALA A 4 1.16 8.18 -5.94
CA ALA A 4 0.05 8.27 -4.98
C ALA A 4 -0.01 9.67 -4.35
N ARG A 5 1.15 10.25 -4.02
CA ARG A 5 1.21 11.58 -3.41
C ARG A 5 0.61 12.66 -4.32
N GLN A 6 0.73 12.48 -5.63
CA GLN A 6 0.18 13.42 -6.59
C GLN A 6 -1.34 13.40 -6.69
N GLU A 7 -1.97 12.33 -6.18
CA GLU A 7 -3.43 12.18 -6.24
C GLU A 7 -4.16 12.97 -5.17
N ALA A 8 -3.49 13.38 -4.11
CA ALA A 8 -4.12 14.08 -3.00
C ALA A 8 -3.10 14.90 -2.22
N ASP A 9 -3.57 15.69 -1.26
CA ASP A 9 -2.72 16.56 -0.46
C ASP A 9 -1.99 15.84 0.67
N VAL A 10 -2.57 14.74 1.15
CA VAL A 10 -1.99 13.95 2.26
C VAL A 10 -1.90 12.51 1.82
N LEU A 11 -0.73 11.90 2.00
CA LEU A 11 -0.51 10.49 1.72
C LEU A 11 -0.32 9.71 3.01
N VAL A 12 -1.20 8.74 3.21
CA VAL A 12 -1.08 7.74 4.28
C VAL A 12 -0.72 6.40 3.63
N VAL A 13 0.36 5.79 4.09
CA VAL A 13 0.78 4.48 3.57
C VAL A 13 0.43 3.42 4.60
N ALA A 14 -0.29 2.39 4.17
CA ALA A 14 -0.69 1.27 5.01
C ALA A 14 0.26 0.09 4.77
N VAL A 15 0.79 -0.46 5.85
CA VAL A 15 1.74 -1.57 5.83
C VAL A 15 1.17 -2.73 6.63
N ASN A 16 1.14 -3.93 6.04
CA ASN A 16 0.70 -5.12 6.75
C ASN A 16 1.64 -5.45 7.91
N ASP A 17 1.10 -5.92 9.03
CA ASP A 17 1.93 -6.40 10.12
C ASP A 17 2.61 -7.74 9.74
N ASP A 18 3.56 -8.18 10.58
CA ASP A 18 4.36 -9.36 10.28
C ASP A 18 3.53 -10.65 10.24
N ALA A 19 2.59 -10.79 11.16
CA ALA A 19 1.72 -11.97 11.22
C ALA A 19 0.87 -12.09 9.96
N THR A 20 0.32 -10.97 9.48
CA THR A 20 -0.49 -10.94 8.26
C THR A 20 0.34 -11.27 7.02
N VAL A 21 1.53 -10.70 6.91
CA VAL A 21 2.42 -11.01 5.78
C VAL A 21 2.78 -12.49 5.77
N ARG A 22 3.07 -13.07 6.94
CA ARG A 22 3.39 -14.48 7.06
C ARG A 22 2.22 -15.37 6.61
N MET A 23 1.02 -14.99 6.99
CA MET A 23 -0.19 -15.70 6.60
C MET A 23 -0.44 -15.64 5.10
N LEU A 24 -0.21 -14.48 4.48
CA LEU A 24 -0.49 -14.26 3.05
C LEU A 24 0.63 -14.76 2.14
N LYS A 25 1.88 -14.68 2.57
CA LYS A 25 3.05 -14.93 1.71
C LYS A 25 3.91 -16.10 2.15
N GLY A 26 3.62 -16.71 3.29
CA GLY A 26 4.33 -17.87 3.78
C GLY A 26 5.27 -17.58 4.95
N PRO A 27 5.79 -18.65 5.60
CA PRO A 27 6.55 -18.51 6.85
C PRO A 27 7.90 -17.81 6.72
N ASP A 28 8.46 -17.72 5.50
CA ASP A 28 9.73 -17.04 5.27
C ASP A 28 9.58 -15.52 5.12
N ARG A 29 8.36 -15.01 5.19
CA ARG A 29 8.05 -13.58 5.06
C ARG A 29 7.49 -13.02 6.36
N PRO A 30 7.68 -11.74 6.64
CA PRO A 30 8.45 -10.79 5.81
C PRO A 30 9.96 -10.94 6.01
N VAL A 31 10.73 -10.50 5.02
CA VAL A 31 12.19 -10.40 5.16
C VAL A 31 12.55 -9.26 6.11
N LEU A 32 11.81 -8.16 6.05
CA LEU A 32 11.94 -7.03 6.98
C LEU A 32 10.72 -6.96 7.89
N PRO A 33 10.92 -6.80 9.21
CA PRO A 33 9.79 -6.58 10.14
C PRO A 33 8.96 -5.36 9.77
N ALA A 34 7.67 -5.37 10.15
CA ALA A 34 6.75 -4.29 9.84
C ALA A 34 7.25 -2.95 10.38
N THR A 35 7.83 -2.92 11.57
CA THR A 35 8.39 -1.70 12.15
C THR A 35 9.50 -1.12 11.27
N ASP A 36 10.37 -1.96 10.74
CA ASP A 36 11.45 -1.52 9.87
C ASP A 36 10.92 -1.06 8.51
N ARG A 37 9.93 -1.79 7.94
CA ARG A 37 9.29 -1.37 6.69
C ARG A 37 8.60 -0.03 6.85
N ALA A 38 7.88 0.15 7.95
CA ALA A 38 7.18 1.41 8.23
C ALA A 38 8.18 2.56 8.41
N GLU A 39 9.30 2.31 9.07
CA GLU A 39 10.34 3.30 9.29
C GLU A 39 10.96 3.76 7.96
N LEU A 40 11.25 2.81 7.07
CA LEU A 40 11.78 3.13 5.75
C LEU A 40 10.80 3.96 4.94
N VAL A 41 9.52 3.59 4.95
CA VAL A 41 8.48 4.33 4.23
C VAL A 41 8.30 5.72 4.84
N ALA A 42 8.31 5.82 6.18
CA ALA A 42 8.15 7.11 6.86
C ALA A 42 9.29 8.08 6.57
N ALA A 43 10.45 7.56 6.20
CA ALA A 43 11.60 8.39 5.82
C ALA A 43 11.44 8.99 4.41
N LEU A 44 10.51 8.49 3.61
CA LEU A 44 10.27 9.03 2.27
C LEU A 44 9.55 10.37 2.36
N ARG A 45 10.02 11.32 1.55
CA ARG A 45 9.46 12.68 1.55
C ARG A 45 7.98 12.70 1.20
N CYS A 46 7.52 11.79 0.35
CA CYS A 46 6.14 11.79 -0.13
C CYS A 46 5.13 11.21 0.88
N ALA A 47 5.59 10.49 1.91
CA ALA A 47 4.69 9.89 2.89
C ALA A 47 4.46 10.85 4.06
N ASP A 48 3.20 11.17 4.34
CA ASP A 48 2.84 12.03 5.46
C ASP A 48 2.61 11.22 6.74
N ALA A 49 2.11 9.99 6.61
CA ALA A 49 1.90 9.09 7.73
C ALA A 49 2.01 7.65 7.27
N VAL A 50 2.36 6.77 8.21
CA VAL A 50 2.43 5.32 7.95
C VAL A 50 1.64 4.61 9.03
N VAL A 51 0.80 3.67 8.63
CA VAL A 51 -0.03 2.87 9.53
C VAL A 51 0.31 1.41 9.33
N ILE A 52 0.57 0.69 10.41
CA ILE A 52 0.71 -0.76 10.39
C ILE A 52 -0.66 -1.35 10.76
N PHE A 53 -1.20 -2.22 9.90
CA PHE A 53 -2.52 -2.78 10.13
C PHE A 53 -2.48 -4.31 10.14
N PRO A 54 -3.30 -4.95 11.01
CA PRO A 54 -3.23 -6.40 11.24
C PRO A 54 -4.14 -7.23 10.36
N GLU A 55 -4.98 -6.62 9.54
CA GLU A 55 -5.96 -7.36 8.74
C GLU A 55 -5.36 -7.83 7.42
N PRO A 56 -5.83 -8.98 6.86
CA PRO A 56 -5.39 -9.46 5.56
C PRO A 56 -5.72 -8.51 4.41
N THR A 57 -6.78 -7.73 4.55
CA THR A 57 -7.17 -6.73 3.57
C THR A 57 -7.18 -5.36 4.22
N VAL A 58 -7.11 -4.32 3.41
CA VAL A 58 -7.12 -2.94 3.92
C VAL A 58 -8.56 -2.43 4.12
N THR A 59 -9.56 -3.25 3.85
CA THR A 59 -10.97 -2.84 3.94
C THR A 59 -11.34 -2.22 5.29
N PRO A 60 -11.02 -2.82 6.46
CA PRO A 60 -11.37 -2.19 7.73
C PRO A 60 -10.74 -0.81 7.92
N LEU A 61 -9.49 -0.65 7.45
CA LEU A 61 -8.80 0.63 7.54
C LEU A 61 -9.44 1.67 6.62
N LEU A 62 -9.84 1.27 5.43
CA LEU A 62 -10.55 2.17 4.50
C LEU A 62 -11.88 2.63 5.07
N GLU A 63 -12.62 1.74 5.71
CA GLU A 63 -13.88 2.08 6.34
C GLU A 63 -13.70 3.06 7.50
N LEU A 64 -12.59 2.92 8.22
CA LEU A 64 -12.27 3.80 9.34
C LEU A 64 -11.80 5.18 8.87
N LEU A 65 -10.84 5.23 7.96
CA LEU A 65 -10.20 6.47 7.52
C LEU A 65 -10.95 7.18 6.40
N ARG A 66 -11.66 6.43 5.56
CA ARG A 66 -12.41 6.94 4.41
C ARG A 66 -11.59 7.90 3.55
N PRO A 67 -10.43 7.47 3.05
CA PRO A 67 -9.63 8.34 2.20
C PRO A 67 -10.36 8.66 0.90
N ASP A 68 -10.14 9.86 0.39
CA ASP A 68 -10.75 10.28 -0.88
C ASP A 68 -10.27 9.43 -2.05
N VAL A 69 -9.02 9.00 -1.99
CA VAL A 69 -8.39 8.21 -3.04
C VAL A 69 -7.67 7.01 -2.43
N HIS A 70 -7.98 5.83 -2.93
CA HIS A 70 -7.26 4.59 -2.61
C HIS A 70 -6.37 4.24 -3.78
N CYS A 71 -5.06 4.16 -3.55
CA CYS A 71 -4.07 3.92 -4.61
C CYS A 71 -3.57 2.49 -4.58
N LYS A 72 -3.47 1.89 -5.76
CA LYS A 72 -2.86 0.58 -5.97
C LYS A 72 -1.86 0.66 -7.11
N GLY A 73 -0.94 -0.28 -7.14
CA GLY A 73 0.07 -0.35 -8.19
C GLY A 73 -0.47 -0.91 -9.50
N THR A 74 0.37 -0.89 -10.52
CA THR A 74 0.00 -1.25 -11.89
C THR A 74 -0.25 -2.75 -12.10
N ASP A 75 -0.15 -3.59 -11.06
CA ASP A 75 -0.62 -4.98 -11.11
C ASP A 75 -2.14 -5.08 -11.25
N TYR A 76 -2.84 -3.99 -10.91
CA TYR A 76 -4.29 -3.94 -10.93
C TYR A 76 -4.77 -2.94 -11.98
N THR A 77 -6.01 -3.10 -12.41
CA THR A 77 -6.77 -2.04 -13.05
C THR A 77 -7.80 -1.54 -12.03
N VAL A 78 -8.42 -0.39 -12.30
CA VAL A 78 -9.44 0.15 -11.39
C VAL A 78 -10.52 -0.89 -11.11
N GLU A 79 -10.92 -1.65 -12.12
CA GLU A 79 -11.99 -2.65 -12.01
C GLU A 79 -11.56 -3.89 -11.22
N THR A 80 -10.27 -4.20 -11.17
CA THR A 80 -9.77 -5.42 -10.50
C THR A 80 -9.33 -5.20 -9.07
N VAL A 81 -9.33 -3.97 -8.58
CA VAL A 81 -8.98 -3.70 -7.18
C VAL A 81 -10.09 -4.25 -6.27
N PRO A 82 -9.75 -5.19 -5.37
CA PRO A 82 -10.77 -5.86 -4.54
C PRO A 82 -11.59 -4.89 -3.67
N GLU A 83 -10.98 -3.81 -3.21
CA GLU A 83 -11.61 -2.86 -2.28
C GLU A 83 -12.37 -1.74 -2.99
N ARG A 84 -12.49 -1.79 -4.30
CA ARG A 84 -13.13 -0.72 -5.09
C ARG A 84 -14.56 -0.41 -4.62
N ALA A 85 -15.34 -1.46 -4.35
CA ALA A 85 -16.73 -1.28 -3.93
C ALA A 85 -16.82 -0.54 -2.59
N VAL A 86 -15.93 -0.84 -1.65
CA VAL A 86 -15.88 -0.18 -0.36
C VAL A 86 -15.55 1.31 -0.52
N VAL A 87 -14.55 1.62 -1.34
CA VAL A 87 -14.13 3.00 -1.59
C VAL A 87 -15.26 3.79 -2.23
N LEU A 88 -15.95 3.21 -3.21
CA LEU A 88 -17.09 3.85 -3.85
C LEU A 88 -18.24 4.09 -2.88
N SER A 89 -18.43 3.18 -1.91
CA SER A 89 -19.56 3.27 -0.98
C SER A 89 -19.55 4.51 -0.12
N TYR A 90 -18.39 5.11 0.13
CA TYR A 90 -18.29 6.35 0.92
C TYR A 90 -17.92 7.57 0.06
N GLY A 91 -17.94 7.44 -1.26
CA GLY A 91 -17.70 8.57 -2.16
C GLY A 91 -16.26 8.78 -2.57
N GLY A 92 -15.37 7.84 -2.25
CA GLY A 92 -13.98 7.90 -2.70
C GLY A 92 -13.80 7.31 -4.10
N ARG A 93 -12.57 7.32 -4.58
CA ARG A 93 -12.20 6.72 -5.86
C ARG A 93 -10.93 5.89 -5.73
N THR A 94 -10.76 4.96 -6.66
CA THR A 94 -9.56 4.13 -6.76
C THR A 94 -8.68 4.66 -7.88
N ALA A 95 -7.38 4.80 -7.62
CA ALA A 95 -6.40 5.24 -8.61
C ALA A 95 -5.32 4.18 -8.77
N ILE A 96 -4.92 3.94 -10.00
CA ILE A 96 -3.77 3.08 -10.30
C ILE A 96 -2.58 4.01 -10.54
N VAL A 97 -1.54 3.83 -9.75
CA VAL A 97 -0.39 4.75 -9.74
C VAL A 97 0.91 3.98 -9.92
N GLY A 98 1.95 4.70 -10.30
CA GLY A 98 3.28 4.14 -10.51
C GLY A 98 3.55 3.86 -11.98
N ASP A 99 4.78 3.44 -12.26
CA ASP A 99 5.19 3.13 -13.62
C ASP A 99 4.65 1.77 -14.05
N PRO A 100 4.38 1.58 -15.36
CA PRO A 100 4.07 0.26 -15.88
C PRO A 100 5.16 -0.73 -15.47
N LYS A 101 4.75 -1.96 -15.15
CA LYS A 101 5.71 -2.97 -14.71
C LYS A 101 6.55 -3.50 -15.86
N SER A 102 7.55 -2.75 -16.24
CA SER A 102 8.66 -3.23 -17.06
C SER A 102 9.69 -3.94 -16.20
N HIS A 103 9.62 -3.77 -14.88
CA HIS A 103 10.48 -4.41 -13.90
C HIS A 103 9.66 -5.31 -13.01
N ASN A 104 10.22 -6.43 -12.58
CA ASN A 104 9.53 -7.26 -11.63
C ASN A 104 9.65 -6.68 -10.21
N THR A 105 8.78 -7.12 -9.32
CA THR A 105 8.74 -6.63 -7.94
C THR A 105 10.04 -6.83 -7.19
N ARG A 106 10.77 -7.92 -7.49
CA ARG A 106 12.05 -8.21 -6.83
C ARG A 106 13.10 -7.18 -7.17
N GLU A 107 13.15 -6.72 -8.41
CA GLU A 107 14.08 -5.66 -8.79
C GLU A 107 13.79 -4.38 -8.06
N LEU A 108 12.53 -4.01 -7.93
CA LEU A 108 12.14 -2.82 -7.20
C LEU A 108 12.53 -2.91 -5.73
N ILE A 109 12.29 -4.06 -5.12
CA ILE A 109 12.66 -4.28 -3.72
C ILE A 109 14.18 -4.21 -3.54
N ALA A 110 14.94 -4.77 -4.49
CA ALA A 110 16.40 -4.75 -4.41
C ALA A 110 16.96 -3.32 -4.51
N ARG A 111 16.35 -2.47 -5.35
CA ARG A 111 16.79 -1.08 -5.53
C ARG A 111 16.31 -0.16 -4.43
N ILE A 112 15.12 -0.38 -3.93
CA ILE A 112 14.48 0.47 -2.92
C ILE A 112 14.14 -0.42 -1.74
N ALA A 113 15.15 -0.68 -0.92
CA ALA A 113 15.00 -1.59 0.20
C ALA A 113 13.78 -1.25 1.05
N GLY A 114 13.00 -2.27 1.40
CA GLY A 114 11.85 -2.11 2.25
C GLY A 114 10.61 -1.56 1.59
N GLN A 115 10.65 -1.29 0.32
CA GLN A 115 9.46 -0.89 -0.38
C GLN A 115 8.58 -2.10 -0.62
N ARG A 116 7.44 -2.12 0.03
CA ARG A 116 6.39 -3.13 -0.04
C ARG A 116 6.65 -4.35 -0.89
#